data_ef866939928d57a30059924b0e9e9b54
#
_entry.id   ef866939928d57a30059924b0e9e9b54
#
_cell.length_a   1.000
_cell.length_b   1.000
_cell.length_c   1.000
_cell.angle_alpha   90.00
_cell.angle_beta   90.00
_cell.angle_gamma   90.00
#
_symmetry.space_group_name_H-M   'P 1'
#
loop_
_entity.id
_entity.type
_entity.pdbx_description
1 polymer ?
#
loop_
_entity_poly.entity_id
_entity_poly.type
_entity_poly.pdbx_seq_one_letter_code
_entity_poly.pdbx_strand_id
1 'polypeptide(L)'
;STSRRQRQMCIRDRVNKLSEDEQSAQMAKYHVEVKENKQKKEEGLQELPGSHDNVVMRFAPNPSGPLHIGHARAAVPNAEYVKRYGGKLILRIEDTDPKRVFEPAYDLIPQDLEWLGIKADEVYYQSDRFEIYYDYARQLIEKGAAYMCTCDGATFKELKDNCKPCPCRDNSVEKNLELWDKFDQMHAGEAVLRVKTDINHKNPAIRDWVAMRIVEETHPRLGNKYRVYPMMNFSVAVDDHLMGMSHVLRGKDHLANSEKQKYLYDHMGWDVPEFIHYGRLKMEDIALSTSKALEGISSGKYSGWDDPRLGTLKAIARRGIQPQTIYNLITEIGVKMSDSAISWKKIYGLNRNFLEPIANRYFFVENPVEITVDGYEDGAVDIERPLHADHEDRGNRILPFAGKAYLASEDVKDGISRLMDAVNVDIDGDKITYNSTSFEQARDLKAKIIQWVPVEDNVNVSIVMDDASTKTGLGEGALKDLKVGDVVQFERVGFARLDEIKDNELVFYYAHK
;
A
#
# COMPACT_ATOMS: atom_id res chain seq x y z
N SER A 1 -12.96 -41.48 -9.73
CA SER A 1 -12.81 -40.99 -8.33
C SER A 1 -13.39 -39.59 -8.21
N THR A 2 -14.50 -39.46 -7.51
CA THR A 2 -15.14 -38.17 -7.22
C THR A 2 -14.17 -37.26 -6.43
N SER A 3 -14.01 -36.01 -6.86
CA SER A 3 -13.11 -35.05 -6.20
C SER A 3 -13.55 -34.79 -4.74
N ARG A 4 -12.63 -34.43 -3.86
CA ARG A 4 -12.91 -34.09 -2.45
C ARG A 4 -14.02 -33.02 -2.34
N ARG A 5 -14.08 -32.09 -3.29
CA ARG A 5 -15.08 -31.03 -3.39
C ARG A 5 -16.49 -31.55 -3.71
N GLN A 6 -16.61 -32.52 -4.61
CA GLN A 6 -17.89 -33.18 -4.94
C GLN A 6 -18.43 -33.98 -3.76
N ARG A 7 -17.57 -34.72 -3.00
CA ARG A 7 -17.97 -35.44 -1.80
C ARG A 7 -18.47 -34.50 -0.69
N GLN A 8 -17.81 -33.35 -0.51
CA GLN A 8 -18.26 -32.34 0.46
C GLN A 8 -19.62 -31.71 0.07
N MET A 9 -19.86 -31.45 -1.21
CA MET A 9 -21.18 -30.97 -1.68
C MET A 9 -22.28 -32.01 -1.44
N CYS A 10 -22.04 -33.31 -1.77
CA CYS A 10 -23.03 -34.36 -1.54
C CYS A 10 -23.36 -34.60 -0.06
N ILE A 11 -22.37 -34.40 0.84
CA ILE A 11 -22.61 -34.49 2.29
C ILE A 11 -23.44 -33.29 2.75
N ARG A 12 -23.09 -32.07 2.34
CA ARG A 12 -23.82 -30.87 2.67
C ARG A 12 -25.27 -30.92 2.20
N ASP A 13 -25.50 -31.36 0.96
CA ASP A 13 -26.85 -31.48 0.40
C ASP A 13 -27.71 -32.54 1.09
N ARG A 14 -27.08 -33.59 1.65
CA ARG A 14 -27.78 -34.59 2.48
C ARG A 14 -28.13 -34.01 3.86
N VAL A 15 -27.20 -33.30 4.48
CA VAL A 15 -27.43 -32.70 5.80
C VAL A 15 -28.50 -31.61 5.73
N ASN A 16 -28.47 -30.77 4.69
CA ASN A 16 -29.47 -29.71 4.50
C ASN A 16 -30.89 -30.21 4.17
N LYS A 17 -31.06 -31.48 3.87
CA LYS A 17 -32.38 -32.12 3.67
C LYS A 17 -33.02 -32.68 4.94
N LEU A 18 -32.24 -32.75 6.03
CA LEU A 18 -32.74 -33.20 7.33
C LEU A 18 -33.35 -32.01 8.09
N SER A 19 -34.41 -32.27 8.88
CA SER A 19 -34.93 -31.28 9.84
C SER A 19 -33.86 -30.95 10.91
N GLU A 20 -34.02 -29.84 11.62
CA GLU A 20 -33.10 -29.46 12.71
C GLU A 20 -33.05 -30.52 13.82
N ASP A 21 -34.19 -31.17 14.12
CA ASP A 21 -34.25 -32.25 15.12
C ASP A 21 -33.51 -33.52 14.64
N GLU A 22 -33.63 -33.87 13.36
CA GLU A 22 -32.90 -35.00 12.77
C GLU A 22 -31.39 -34.72 12.68
N GLN A 23 -30.98 -33.48 12.37
CA GLN A 23 -29.59 -33.08 12.40
C GLN A 23 -29.01 -33.18 13.81
N SER A 24 -29.72 -32.68 14.80
CA SER A 24 -29.34 -32.74 16.22
C SER A 24 -29.25 -34.18 16.73
N ALA A 25 -30.22 -35.05 16.38
CA ALA A 25 -30.21 -36.47 16.74
C ALA A 25 -29.07 -37.25 16.08
N GLN A 26 -28.67 -36.90 14.85
CA GLN A 26 -27.51 -37.49 14.21
C GLN A 26 -26.20 -36.99 14.79
N MET A 27 -26.07 -35.69 15.10
CA MET A 27 -24.90 -35.13 15.75
C MET A 27 -24.64 -35.75 17.12
N ALA A 28 -25.68 -36.02 17.90
CA ALA A 28 -25.58 -36.65 19.22
C ALA A 28 -24.98 -38.06 19.16
N LYS A 29 -25.11 -38.81 18.03
CA LYS A 29 -24.53 -40.14 17.84
C LYS A 29 -23.02 -40.13 17.66
N TYR A 30 -22.41 -39.00 17.30
CA TYR A 30 -20.99 -38.96 16.94
C TYR A 30 -20.08 -38.47 18.07
N HIS A 31 -20.59 -38.18 19.29
CA HIS A 31 -19.82 -37.61 20.39
C HIS A 31 -18.78 -36.57 19.93
N VAL A 32 -19.19 -35.73 18.99
CA VAL A 32 -18.34 -34.62 18.53
C VAL A 32 -18.40 -33.59 19.63
N GLU A 33 -17.40 -33.57 20.50
CA GLU A 33 -17.10 -32.35 21.26
C GLU A 33 -16.93 -31.23 20.23
N VAL A 34 -17.96 -30.42 20.06
CA VAL A 34 -17.83 -29.15 19.36
C VAL A 34 -16.89 -28.34 20.22
N LYS A 35 -15.60 -28.42 19.95
CA LYS A 35 -14.68 -27.42 20.46
C LYS A 35 -15.20 -26.11 19.94
N GLU A 36 -15.91 -25.39 20.82
CA GLU A 36 -16.21 -24.00 20.57
C GLU A 36 -14.88 -23.28 20.35
N ASN A 37 -14.51 -23.16 19.09
CA ASN A 37 -13.40 -22.33 18.69
C ASN A 37 -13.87 -20.88 18.75
N LYS A 38 -14.30 -20.46 19.92
CA LYS A 38 -14.47 -19.07 20.33
C LYS A 38 -13.11 -18.48 20.68
N GLN A 39 -12.14 -18.60 19.81
CA GLN A 39 -11.18 -17.52 19.69
C GLN A 39 -11.96 -16.39 19.01
N LYS A 40 -12.50 -15.45 19.81
CA LYS A 40 -12.71 -14.09 19.35
C LYS A 40 -11.40 -13.75 18.61
N LYS A 41 -11.46 -13.61 17.29
CA LYS A 41 -10.33 -13.02 16.57
C LYS A 41 -10.13 -11.66 17.23
N GLU A 42 -9.05 -11.50 17.98
CA GLU A 42 -8.62 -10.19 18.43
C GLU A 42 -8.39 -9.37 17.17
N GLU A 43 -9.32 -8.48 16.88
CA GLU A 43 -9.21 -7.53 15.79
C GLU A 43 -8.33 -6.38 16.26
N GLY A 44 -7.40 -5.97 15.39
CA GLY A 44 -6.50 -4.86 15.66
C GLY A 44 -5.11 -5.27 16.14
N LEU A 45 -4.36 -4.27 16.57
CA LEU A 45 -3.00 -4.44 17.09
C LEU A 45 -3.05 -5.00 18.51
N GLN A 46 -2.41 -6.16 18.69
CA GLN A 46 -2.19 -6.77 19.99
C GLN A 46 -1.24 -5.92 20.84
N GLU A 47 -1.14 -6.20 22.14
CA GLU A 47 -0.13 -5.59 22.99
C GLU A 47 1.28 -6.00 22.55
N LEU A 48 2.26 -5.11 22.74
CA LEU A 48 3.66 -5.45 22.53
C LEU A 48 4.09 -6.49 23.57
N PRO A 49 4.91 -7.49 23.19
CA PRO A 49 5.55 -8.36 24.16
C PRO A 49 6.62 -7.61 24.97
N GLY A 50 6.97 -8.11 26.14
CA GLY A 50 8.07 -7.59 26.96
C GLY A 50 7.74 -6.30 27.72
N SER A 51 8.77 -5.50 28.04
CA SER A 51 8.62 -4.23 28.76
C SER A 51 8.17 -3.11 27.82
N HIS A 52 7.33 -2.22 28.34
CA HIS A 52 6.85 -1.03 27.63
C HIS A 52 7.51 0.26 28.14
N ASP A 53 8.49 0.15 29.02
CA ASP A 53 9.31 1.27 29.48
C ASP A 53 10.26 1.67 28.33
N ASN A 54 10.21 2.89 27.86
CA ASN A 54 11.05 3.40 26.77
C ASN A 54 10.90 2.61 25.44
N VAL A 55 9.70 2.54 24.90
CA VAL A 55 9.47 1.93 23.58
C VAL A 55 10.18 2.73 22.49
N VAL A 56 11.17 2.12 21.85
CA VAL A 56 11.86 2.68 20.67
C VAL A 56 11.69 1.69 19.51
N MET A 57 11.09 2.17 18.44
CA MET A 57 10.80 1.37 17.24
C MET A 57 11.28 2.10 15.99
N ARG A 58 11.44 1.36 14.91
CA ARG A 58 11.87 1.95 13.65
C ARG A 58 11.06 1.44 12.46
N PHE A 59 10.85 2.32 11.49
CA PHE A 59 10.56 1.96 10.12
C PHE A 59 11.86 2.05 9.31
N ALA A 60 12.27 0.96 8.68
CA ALA A 60 13.61 0.83 8.08
C ALA A 60 13.52 0.34 6.62
N PRO A 61 13.07 1.20 5.70
CA PRO A 61 12.95 0.85 4.29
C PRO A 61 14.29 0.95 3.54
N ASN A 62 14.48 0.06 2.56
CA ASN A 62 15.49 0.28 1.53
C ASN A 62 14.95 1.32 0.52
N PRO A 63 15.74 2.33 0.10
CA PRO A 63 15.28 3.40 -0.79
C PRO A 63 15.28 2.94 -2.27
N SER A 64 14.51 1.91 -2.59
CA SER A 64 14.40 1.37 -3.95
C SER A 64 13.27 1.97 -4.78
N GLY A 65 12.53 2.92 -4.23
CA GLY A 65 11.38 3.63 -4.81
C GLY A 65 10.43 4.14 -3.74
N PRO A 66 9.28 4.73 -4.12
CA PRO A 66 8.26 5.18 -3.18
C PRO A 66 7.65 3.98 -2.42
N LEU A 67 6.98 4.30 -1.32
CA LEU A 67 6.29 3.30 -0.54
C LEU A 67 5.04 2.78 -1.29
N HIS A 68 4.72 1.53 -1.04
CA HIS A 68 3.47 0.91 -1.48
C HIS A 68 2.69 0.38 -0.26
N ILE A 69 1.45 -0.02 -0.45
CA ILE A 69 0.58 -0.52 0.63
C ILE A 69 1.23 -1.65 1.45
N GLY A 70 2.11 -2.44 0.84
CA GLY A 70 2.90 -3.47 1.54
C GLY A 70 3.87 -2.90 2.56
N HIS A 71 4.43 -1.70 2.33
CA HIS A 71 5.30 -1.01 3.29
C HIS A 71 4.49 -0.40 4.45
N ALA A 72 3.25 0.03 4.21
CA ALA A 72 2.35 0.47 5.28
C ALA A 72 2.16 -0.61 6.35
N ARG A 73 2.29 -1.90 5.98
CA ARG A 73 2.25 -3.05 6.89
C ARG A 73 3.32 -3.01 7.98
N ALA A 74 4.43 -2.32 7.74
CA ALA A 74 5.46 -2.06 8.74
C ALA A 74 5.33 -0.65 9.34
N ALA A 75 5.14 0.37 8.50
CA ALA A 75 5.12 1.76 8.94
C ALA A 75 4.01 2.04 9.96
N VAL A 76 2.77 1.67 9.65
CA VAL A 76 1.60 1.95 10.50
C VAL A 76 1.68 1.28 11.88
N PRO A 77 1.98 -0.04 12.02
CA PRO A 77 2.06 -0.64 13.35
C PRO A 77 3.19 -0.06 14.20
N ASN A 78 4.37 0.25 13.62
CA ASN A 78 5.44 0.91 14.37
C ASN A 78 4.97 2.27 14.92
N ALA A 79 4.35 3.10 14.09
CA ALA A 79 3.82 4.40 14.50
C ALA A 79 2.71 4.27 15.55
N GLU A 80 1.79 3.32 15.37
CA GLU A 80 0.68 3.12 16.31
C GLU A 80 1.14 2.61 17.66
N TYR A 81 2.12 1.70 17.71
CA TYR A 81 2.70 1.25 18.98
C TYR A 81 3.45 2.36 19.70
N VAL A 82 4.28 3.11 18.98
CA VAL A 82 4.97 4.28 19.56
C VAL A 82 3.99 5.28 20.15
N LYS A 83 2.91 5.59 19.40
CA LYS A 83 1.84 6.47 19.88
C LYS A 83 1.13 5.90 21.13
N ARG A 84 0.82 4.59 21.12
CA ARG A 84 0.09 3.92 22.21
C ARG A 84 0.89 3.90 23.52
N TYR A 85 2.20 3.69 23.44
CA TYR A 85 3.07 3.55 24.61
C TYR A 85 3.90 4.80 24.94
N GLY A 86 3.72 5.91 24.18
CA GLY A 86 4.46 7.16 24.42
C GLY A 86 5.95 7.03 24.09
N GLY A 87 6.31 6.23 23.08
CA GLY A 87 7.67 5.91 22.69
C GLY A 87 8.27 6.84 21.64
N LYS A 88 9.31 6.36 20.94
CA LYS A 88 10.06 7.05 19.88
C LYS A 88 10.04 6.26 18.58
N LEU A 89 9.72 6.91 17.48
CA LEU A 89 9.76 6.35 16.12
C LEU A 89 10.97 6.85 15.36
N ILE A 90 11.80 5.94 14.86
CA ILE A 90 12.96 6.25 14.02
C ILE A 90 12.67 5.85 12.57
N LEU A 91 12.91 6.75 11.64
CA LEU A 91 13.04 6.41 10.22
C LEU A 91 14.51 6.15 9.91
N ARG A 92 14.85 4.94 9.52
CA ARG A 92 16.21 4.58 9.08
C ARG A 92 16.19 4.12 7.64
N ILE A 93 16.77 4.92 6.74
CA ILE A 93 16.94 4.56 5.34
C ILE A 93 18.10 3.59 5.20
N GLU A 94 17.79 2.34 4.79
CA GLU A 94 18.78 1.26 4.67
C GLU A 94 19.34 1.21 3.24
N ASP A 95 20.32 2.05 2.98
CA ASP A 95 20.91 2.31 1.67
C ASP A 95 22.31 1.72 1.47
N THR A 96 22.65 0.66 2.18
CA THR A 96 23.96 -0.01 2.09
C THR A 96 24.14 -0.91 0.85
N ASP A 97 23.19 -1.00 -0.04
CA ASP A 97 23.29 -1.68 -1.33
C ASP A 97 23.07 -0.69 -2.48
N PRO A 98 24.15 -0.09 -3.05
CA PRO A 98 24.04 0.96 -4.06
C PRO A 98 23.30 0.52 -5.32
N LYS A 99 23.33 -0.76 -5.69
CA LYS A 99 22.57 -1.31 -6.83
C LYS A 99 21.06 -1.16 -6.69
N ARG A 100 20.57 -1.03 -5.46
CA ARG A 100 19.16 -0.98 -5.14
C ARG A 100 18.67 0.42 -4.76
N VAL A 101 19.55 1.39 -4.70
CA VAL A 101 19.20 2.77 -4.37
C VAL A 101 18.63 3.47 -5.60
N PHE A 102 17.41 3.96 -5.45
CA PHE A 102 16.76 4.89 -6.36
C PHE A 102 16.78 6.27 -5.68
N GLU A 103 17.67 7.15 -6.15
CA GLU A 103 17.96 8.43 -5.48
C GLU A 103 16.72 9.24 -5.10
N PRO A 104 15.69 9.39 -5.96
CA PRO A 104 14.49 10.12 -5.57
C PRO A 104 13.73 9.51 -4.38
N ALA A 105 13.99 8.24 -4.02
CA ALA A 105 13.31 7.60 -2.90
C ALA A 105 13.67 8.23 -1.54
N TYR A 106 14.79 8.93 -1.44
CA TYR A 106 15.18 9.67 -0.23
C TYR A 106 14.15 10.75 0.15
N ASP A 107 13.52 11.38 -0.84
CA ASP A 107 12.47 12.37 -0.65
C ASP A 107 11.07 11.73 -0.68
N LEU A 108 10.88 10.72 -1.52
CA LEU A 108 9.57 10.09 -1.70
C LEU A 108 9.10 9.33 -0.46
N ILE A 109 10.02 8.65 0.25
CA ILE A 109 9.69 7.88 1.45
C ILE A 109 9.16 8.77 2.59
N PRO A 110 9.83 9.89 2.96
CA PRO A 110 9.27 10.83 3.95
C PRO A 110 7.92 11.42 3.53
N GLN A 111 7.74 11.79 2.26
CA GLN A 111 6.46 12.30 1.73
C GLN A 111 5.33 11.27 1.87
N ASP A 112 5.61 10.00 1.57
CA ASP A 112 4.63 8.92 1.69
C ASP A 112 4.25 8.64 3.15
N LEU A 113 5.20 8.78 4.09
CA LEU A 113 4.92 8.69 5.53
C LEU A 113 4.09 9.88 6.01
N GLU A 114 4.43 11.09 5.57
CA GLU A 114 3.65 12.30 5.89
C GLU A 114 2.21 12.16 5.39
N TRP A 115 2.01 11.66 4.18
CA TRP A 115 0.67 11.38 3.66
C TRP A 115 -0.10 10.38 4.53
N LEU A 116 0.56 9.36 5.09
CA LEU A 116 -0.06 8.43 6.05
C LEU A 116 -0.30 9.07 7.43
N GLY A 117 0.14 10.31 7.66
CA GLY A 117 0.09 10.97 8.97
C GLY A 117 1.14 10.43 9.95
N ILE A 118 2.21 9.80 9.44
CA ILE A 118 3.30 9.23 10.25
C ILE A 118 4.48 10.18 10.24
N LYS A 119 4.85 10.66 11.42
CA LYS A 119 6.04 11.50 11.62
C LYS A 119 7.07 10.72 12.45
N ALA A 120 8.28 10.59 11.93
CA ALA A 120 9.40 10.06 12.68
C ALA A 120 10.01 11.14 13.58
N ASP A 121 10.47 10.76 14.77
CA ASP A 121 11.15 11.65 15.70
C ASP A 121 12.59 11.91 15.26
N GLU A 122 13.23 10.90 14.67
CA GLU A 122 14.59 10.99 14.14
C GLU A 122 14.68 10.29 12.78
N VAL A 123 15.58 10.79 11.93
CA VAL A 123 15.86 10.22 10.61
C VAL A 123 17.35 9.92 10.49
N TYR A 124 17.66 8.68 10.10
CA TYR A 124 19.04 8.23 9.85
C TYR A 124 19.18 7.62 8.47
N TYR A 125 20.37 7.79 7.90
CA TYR A 125 20.79 7.14 6.66
C TYR A 125 21.95 6.22 7.00
N GLN A 126 21.89 4.96 6.58
CA GLN A 126 23.01 4.03 6.86
C GLN A 126 24.28 4.44 6.15
N SER A 127 24.17 5.10 4.99
CA SER A 127 25.33 5.68 4.29
C SER A 127 26.12 6.69 5.12
N ASP A 128 25.53 7.40 6.08
CA ASP A 128 26.25 8.35 6.95
C ASP A 128 27.01 7.66 8.10
N ARG A 129 26.91 6.33 8.22
CA ARG A 129 27.33 5.58 9.41
C ARG A 129 28.44 4.56 9.13
N PHE A 130 29.09 4.61 7.98
CA PHE A 130 30.08 3.62 7.57
C PHE A 130 31.27 3.52 8.53
N GLU A 131 31.78 4.62 9.05
CA GLU A 131 32.86 4.62 10.04
C GLU A 131 32.49 3.82 11.31
N ILE A 132 31.26 3.97 11.75
CA ILE A 132 30.72 3.19 12.88
C ILE A 132 30.74 1.69 12.57
N TYR A 133 30.34 1.31 11.35
CA TYR A 133 30.34 -0.09 10.95
C TYR A 133 31.79 -0.65 10.87
N TYR A 134 32.74 0.16 10.42
CA TYR A 134 34.14 -0.23 10.38
C TYR A 134 34.70 -0.45 11.78
N ASP A 135 34.39 0.43 12.72
CA ASP A 135 34.81 0.30 14.12
C ASP A 135 34.25 -0.98 14.75
N TYR A 136 32.97 -1.27 14.55
CA TYR A 136 32.36 -2.50 15.07
C TYR A 136 32.83 -3.77 14.36
N ALA A 137 33.16 -3.71 13.09
CA ALA A 137 33.78 -4.82 12.37
C ALA A 137 35.17 -5.15 12.94
N ARG A 138 36.00 -4.13 13.21
CA ARG A 138 37.29 -4.29 13.87
C ARG A 138 37.15 -4.88 15.27
N GLN A 139 36.21 -4.37 16.10
CA GLN A 139 35.97 -4.91 17.44
C GLN A 139 35.55 -6.38 17.41
N LEU A 140 34.72 -6.81 16.44
CA LEU A 140 34.37 -8.21 16.26
C LEU A 140 35.58 -9.09 15.92
N ILE A 141 36.49 -8.59 15.12
CA ILE A 141 37.76 -9.31 14.80
C ILE A 141 38.61 -9.42 16.07
N GLU A 142 38.79 -8.33 16.82
CA GLU A 142 39.58 -8.29 18.06
C GLU A 142 39.02 -9.24 19.13
N LYS A 143 37.68 -9.39 19.22
CA LYS A 143 37.04 -10.38 20.06
C LYS A 143 37.15 -11.83 19.54
N GLY A 144 37.73 -12.04 18.36
CA GLY A 144 37.76 -13.36 17.71
C GLY A 144 36.40 -13.87 17.25
N ALA A 145 35.39 -13.00 17.20
CA ALA A 145 34.02 -13.29 16.82
C ALA A 145 33.75 -13.18 15.30
N ALA A 146 34.67 -12.57 14.58
CA ALA A 146 34.67 -12.50 13.11
C ALA A 146 36.02 -12.85 12.53
N TYR A 147 36.07 -13.18 11.25
CA TYR A 147 37.30 -13.51 10.53
C TYR A 147 37.21 -13.09 9.07
N MET A 148 38.40 -12.77 8.50
CA MET A 148 38.55 -12.50 7.09
C MET A 148 38.64 -13.82 6.32
N CYS A 149 37.71 -14.01 5.38
CA CYS A 149 37.65 -15.22 4.56
C CYS A 149 38.04 -14.91 3.11
N THR A 150 39.08 -15.56 2.64
CA THR A 150 39.61 -15.47 1.26
C THR A 150 39.25 -16.70 0.41
N CYS A 151 38.37 -17.60 0.94
CA CYS A 151 37.90 -18.74 0.15
C CYS A 151 36.95 -18.23 -0.96
N ASP A 152 37.06 -18.84 -2.13
CA ASP A 152 36.07 -18.62 -3.18
C ASP A 152 34.66 -19.06 -2.74
N GLY A 153 33.64 -18.45 -3.37
CA GLY A 153 32.24 -18.64 -2.93
C GLY A 153 31.74 -20.07 -3.07
N ALA A 154 32.23 -20.84 -4.05
CA ALA A 154 31.77 -22.23 -4.29
C ALA A 154 32.37 -23.15 -3.23
N THR A 155 33.68 -23.06 -2.98
CA THR A 155 34.38 -23.81 -1.93
C THR A 155 33.81 -23.51 -0.55
N PHE A 156 33.59 -22.23 -0.23
CA PHE A 156 32.96 -21.88 1.06
C PHE A 156 31.55 -22.46 1.19
N LYS A 157 30.76 -22.41 0.11
CA LYS A 157 29.39 -22.96 0.10
C LYS A 157 29.40 -24.46 0.38
N GLU A 158 30.27 -25.21 -0.29
CA GLU A 158 30.41 -26.66 -0.08
C GLU A 158 30.78 -27.00 1.37
N LEU A 159 31.78 -26.33 1.94
CA LEU A 159 32.18 -26.51 3.33
C LEU A 159 31.03 -26.21 4.29
N LYS A 160 30.39 -25.06 4.12
CA LYS A 160 29.26 -24.62 4.93
C LYS A 160 28.09 -25.62 4.86
N ASP A 161 27.73 -26.10 3.66
CA ASP A 161 26.61 -27.03 3.47
C ASP A 161 26.90 -28.38 4.14
N ASN A 162 28.17 -28.80 4.20
CA ASN A 162 28.64 -30.01 4.87
C ASN A 162 29.01 -29.80 6.36
N CYS A 163 28.63 -28.70 6.99
CA CYS A 163 28.94 -28.38 8.40
C CYS A 163 30.46 -28.37 8.68
N LYS A 164 31.29 -28.00 7.71
CA LYS A 164 32.75 -27.93 7.86
C LYS A 164 33.18 -26.47 7.94
N PRO A 165 34.07 -26.10 8.90
CA PRO A 165 34.64 -24.77 8.93
C PRO A 165 35.56 -24.58 7.70
N CYS A 166 35.62 -23.36 7.19
CA CYS A 166 36.64 -23.03 6.19
C CYS A 166 38.00 -22.79 6.88
N PRO A 167 39.14 -23.00 6.17
CA PRO A 167 40.47 -22.83 6.75
C PRO A 167 40.70 -21.44 7.36
N CYS A 168 40.09 -20.39 6.79
CA CYS A 168 40.25 -19.02 7.29
C CYS A 168 39.63 -18.78 8.69
N ARG A 169 38.70 -19.66 9.13
CA ARG A 169 38.01 -19.51 10.42
C ARG A 169 38.95 -19.59 11.61
N ASP A 170 40.05 -20.30 11.47
CA ASP A 170 41.04 -20.52 12.52
C ASP A 170 42.22 -19.55 12.44
N ASN A 171 42.17 -18.55 11.55
CA ASN A 171 43.17 -17.47 11.53
C ASN A 171 43.24 -16.77 12.89
N SER A 172 44.44 -16.41 13.32
CA SER A 172 44.63 -15.60 14.51
C SER A 172 44.02 -14.21 14.35
N VAL A 173 43.76 -13.53 15.48
CA VAL A 173 43.24 -12.15 15.49
C VAL A 173 44.16 -11.22 14.71
N GLU A 174 45.48 -11.34 14.91
CA GLU A 174 46.50 -10.53 14.22
C GLU A 174 46.44 -10.73 12.70
N LYS A 175 46.29 -11.97 12.25
CA LYS A 175 46.17 -12.27 10.82
C LYS A 175 44.88 -11.69 10.21
N ASN A 176 43.79 -11.77 10.95
CA ASN A 176 42.51 -11.18 10.51
C ASN A 176 42.60 -9.64 10.46
N LEU A 177 43.25 -8.99 11.44
CA LEU A 177 43.46 -7.54 11.43
C LEU A 177 44.39 -7.11 10.28
N GLU A 178 45.46 -7.86 10.00
CA GLU A 178 46.32 -7.59 8.83
C GLU A 178 45.54 -7.63 7.51
N LEU A 179 44.64 -8.60 7.36
CA LEU A 179 43.79 -8.72 6.16
C LEU A 179 42.69 -7.63 6.14
N TRP A 180 42.14 -7.26 7.27
CA TRP A 180 41.18 -6.18 7.41
C TRP A 180 41.78 -4.83 7.00
N ASP A 181 42.99 -4.52 7.43
CA ASP A 181 43.67 -3.26 7.11
C ASP A 181 44.02 -3.12 5.60
N LYS A 182 43.97 -4.22 4.85
CA LYS A 182 44.18 -4.26 3.39
C LYS A 182 42.87 -4.45 2.60
N PHE A 183 41.77 -4.59 3.29
CA PHE A 183 40.51 -5.06 2.68
C PHE A 183 39.98 -4.11 1.60
N ASP A 184 40.11 -2.81 1.79
CA ASP A 184 39.69 -1.78 0.83
C ASP A 184 40.53 -1.76 -0.46
N GLN A 185 41.75 -2.35 -0.45
CA GLN A 185 42.67 -2.45 -1.58
C GLN A 185 42.43 -3.71 -2.43
N MET A 186 41.65 -4.67 -1.91
CA MET A 186 41.36 -5.93 -2.59
C MET A 186 40.29 -5.74 -3.68
N HIS A 187 40.12 -6.73 -4.56
CA HIS A 187 39.06 -6.77 -5.55
C HIS A 187 37.80 -7.45 -5.01
N ALA A 188 36.65 -7.13 -5.62
CA ALA A 188 35.37 -7.76 -5.27
C ALA A 188 35.50 -9.30 -5.44
N GLY A 189 35.13 -10.03 -4.38
CA GLY A 189 35.22 -11.49 -4.33
C GLY A 189 36.52 -12.07 -3.80
N GLU A 190 37.60 -11.29 -3.64
CA GLU A 190 38.85 -11.79 -3.07
C GLU A 190 38.78 -12.08 -1.57
N ALA A 191 38.00 -11.27 -0.85
CA ALA A 191 37.80 -11.48 0.58
C ALA A 191 36.41 -11.01 1.01
N VAL A 192 35.93 -11.52 2.16
CA VAL A 192 34.75 -11.06 2.90
C VAL A 192 35.02 -11.17 4.39
N LEU A 193 34.38 -10.28 5.18
CA LEU A 193 34.34 -10.46 6.63
C LEU A 193 33.14 -11.35 6.98
N ARG A 194 33.38 -12.40 7.78
CA ARG A 194 32.34 -13.31 8.27
C ARG A 194 32.22 -13.26 9.78
N VAL A 195 30.98 -13.30 10.27
CA VAL A 195 30.69 -13.50 11.69
C VAL A 195 30.71 -14.99 11.98
N LYS A 196 31.44 -15.41 13.02
CA LYS A 196 31.46 -16.78 13.51
C LYS A 196 30.11 -17.13 14.15
N THR A 197 29.56 -18.26 13.75
CA THR A 197 28.31 -18.79 14.30
C THR A 197 28.44 -20.29 14.56
N ASP A 198 27.35 -20.95 14.93
CA ASP A 198 27.35 -22.41 15.03
C ASP A 198 27.43 -23.03 13.62
N ILE A 199 28.57 -23.64 13.29
CA ILE A 199 28.78 -24.28 12.00
C ILE A 199 27.88 -25.51 11.79
N ASN A 200 27.35 -26.09 12.87
CA ASN A 200 26.42 -27.23 12.83
C ASN A 200 24.96 -26.78 12.86
N HIS A 201 24.69 -25.49 12.82
CA HIS A 201 23.33 -24.97 12.84
C HIS A 201 22.45 -25.63 11.73
N LYS A 202 21.21 -26.01 12.05
CA LYS A 202 20.28 -26.72 11.13
C LYS A 202 20.06 -25.96 9.80
N ASN A 203 19.98 -24.63 9.88
CA ASN A 203 19.80 -23.78 8.72
C ASN A 203 21.16 -23.29 8.22
N PRO A 204 21.62 -23.72 7.02
CA PRO A 204 22.90 -23.29 6.47
C PRO A 204 23.04 -21.78 6.27
N ALA A 205 21.91 -21.07 6.14
CA ALA A 205 21.94 -19.61 5.99
C ALA A 205 22.45 -18.88 7.24
N ILE A 206 22.44 -19.52 8.41
CA ILE A 206 22.94 -18.95 9.68
C ILE A 206 24.45 -19.15 9.81
N ARG A 207 25.02 -20.20 9.21
CA ARG A 207 26.41 -20.58 9.39
C ARG A 207 27.35 -19.55 8.79
N ASP A 208 28.22 -18.96 9.59
CA ASP A 208 29.31 -18.02 9.24
C ASP A 208 28.94 -17.04 8.12
N TRP A 209 27.90 -16.26 8.35
CA TRP A 209 27.34 -15.32 7.36
C TRP A 209 28.26 -14.11 7.13
N VAL A 210 28.17 -13.50 5.94
CA VAL A 210 28.97 -12.34 5.54
C VAL A 210 28.49 -11.08 6.24
N ALA A 211 29.38 -10.41 6.97
CA ALA A 211 29.14 -9.12 7.60
C ALA A 211 29.47 -7.95 6.67
N MET A 212 30.62 -8.03 5.96
CA MET A 212 31.06 -6.98 5.05
C MET A 212 31.67 -7.57 3.78
N ARG A 213 31.52 -6.85 2.68
CA ARG A 213 32.09 -7.21 1.37
C ARG A 213 32.50 -5.98 0.59
N ILE A 214 33.35 -6.19 -0.43
CA ILE A 214 33.69 -5.15 -1.39
C ILE A 214 32.54 -4.97 -2.38
N VAL A 215 32.21 -3.70 -2.67
CA VAL A 215 31.22 -3.25 -3.64
C VAL A 215 31.89 -2.21 -4.53
N GLU A 216 31.81 -2.39 -5.84
CA GLU A 216 32.47 -1.52 -6.82
C GLU A 216 31.54 -0.49 -7.44
N GLU A 217 30.24 -0.63 -7.18
CA GLU A 217 29.21 0.31 -7.65
C GLU A 217 29.29 1.64 -6.90
N THR A 218 29.18 2.74 -7.64
CA THR A 218 29.13 4.10 -7.09
C THR A 218 27.84 4.30 -6.29
N HIS A 219 27.97 4.76 -5.05
CA HIS A 219 26.81 5.06 -4.21
C HIS A 219 26.30 6.49 -4.47
N PRO A 220 24.97 6.73 -4.64
CA PRO A 220 24.44 8.07 -4.96
C PRO A 220 24.85 9.16 -3.96
N ARG A 221 24.89 8.87 -2.65
CA ARG A 221 25.25 9.85 -1.61
C ARG A 221 26.75 9.86 -1.28
N LEU A 222 27.45 8.74 -1.38
CA LEU A 222 28.83 8.59 -0.94
C LEU A 222 29.85 8.66 -2.09
N GLY A 223 29.38 8.55 -3.34
CA GLY A 223 30.25 8.38 -4.48
C GLY A 223 31.08 7.10 -4.33
N ASN A 224 32.40 7.23 -4.52
CA ASN A 224 33.35 6.12 -4.39
C ASN A 224 34.19 6.21 -3.10
N LYS A 225 33.71 6.93 -2.07
CA LYS A 225 34.41 7.13 -0.80
C LYS A 225 34.74 5.82 -0.10
N TYR A 226 33.84 4.86 -0.15
CA TYR A 226 33.99 3.55 0.49
C TYR A 226 33.88 2.44 -0.54
N ARG A 227 34.66 1.38 -0.35
CA ARG A 227 34.62 0.16 -1.16
C ARG A 227 34.15 -1.05 -0.36
N VAL A 228 34.31 -1.05 0.96
CA VAL A 228 33.90 -2.11 1.85
C VAL A 228 32.52 -1.75 2.44
N TYR A 229 31.51 -2.53 2.11
CA TYR A 229 30.11 -2.26 2.45
C TYR A 229 29.59 -3.26 3.47
N PRO A 230 28.87 -2.80 4.51
CA PRO A 230 28.22 -3.69 5.46
C PRO A 230 27.02 -4.40 4.81
N MET A 231 26.87 -5.67 5.13
CA MET A 231 25.67 -6.41 4.78
C MET A 231 24.55 -6.11 5.79
N MET A 232 23.30 -6.18 5.35
CA MET A 232 22.10 -5.80 6.12
C MET A 232 22.08 -6.41 7.54
N ASN A 233 22.45 -7.70 7.71
CA ASN A 233 22.42 -8.31 9.04
C ASN A 233 23.44 -7.71 10.01
N PHE A 234 24.51 -7.14 9.50
CA PHE A 234 25.52 -6.48 10.30
C PHE A 234 25.12 -5.03 10.61
N SER A 235 24.86 -4.21 9.59
CA SER A 235 24.52 -2.80 9.79
C SER A 235 23.26 -2.61 10.63
N VAL A 236 22.22 -3.42 10.38
CA VAL A 236 20.96 -3.35 11.12
C VAL A 236 21.14 -3.69 12.59
N ALA A 237 21.94 -4.72 12.92
CA ALA A 237 22.13 -5.10 14.33
C ALA A 237 22.95 -4.04 15.10
N VAL A 238 23.98 -3.47 14.46
CA VAL A 238 24.77 -2.35 15.04
C VAL A 238 23.87 -1.15 15.29
N ASP A 239 23.05 -0.78 14.30
CA ASP A 239 22.16 0.38 14.39
C ASP A 239 21.02 0.14 15.40
N ASP A 240 20.38 -1.03 15.38
CA ASP A 240 19.31 -1.35 16.32
C ASP A 240 19.81 -1.26 17.77
N HIS A 241 21.07 -1.68 18.04
CA HIS A 241 21.72 -1.52 19.33
C HIS A 241 21.97 -0.05 19.68
N LEU A 242 22.68 0.68 18.79
CA LEU A 242 23.11 2.07 19.06
C LEU A 242 21.94 3.06 19.15
N MET A 243 20.87 2.78 18.43
CA MET A 243 19.64 3.58 18.48
C MET A 243 18.70 3.14 19.62
N GLY A 244 19.08 2.13 20.42
CA GLY A 244 18.32 1.67 21.58
C GLY A 244 16.99 1.03 21.23
N MET A 245 16.90 0.27 20.11
CA MET A 245 15.67 -0.40 19.72
C MET A 245 15.19 -1.35 20.81
N SER A 246 13.99 -1.11 21.34
CA SER A 246 13.33 -2.03 22.26
C SER A 246 12.59 -3.15 21.52
N HIS A 247 11.94 -2.80 20.42
CA HIS A 247 11.13 -3.72 19.61
C HIS A 247 11.45 -3.57 18.13
N VAL A 248 11.60 -4.69 17.44
CA VAL A 248 11.96 -4.78 16.03
C VAL A 248 10.85 -5.50 15.26
N LEU A 249 10.00 -4.74 14.61
CA LEU A 249 8.90 -5.24 13.79
C LEU A 249 9.38 -5.49 12.35
N ARG A 250 9.20 -6.72 11.83
CA ARG A 250 9.65 -7.10 10.47
C ARG A 250 8.85 -8.25 9.85
N GLY A 251 8.92 -8.41 8.55
CA GLY A 251 8.30 -9.52 7.84
C GLY A 251 8.87 -10.89 8.28
N LYS A 252 8.05 -11.95 8.25
CA LYS A 252 8.46 -13.32 8.61
C LYS A 252 9.58 -13.90 7.74
N ASP A 253 9.81 -13.35 6.57
CA ASP A 253 10.96 -13.68 5.71
C ASP A 253 12.31 -13.25 6.34
N HIS A 254 12.28 -12.41 7.36
CA HIS A 254 13.45 -12.03 8.16
C HIS A 254 13.70 -12.91 9.40
N LEU A 255 12.97 -14.02 9.61
CA LEU A 255 13.21 -14.93 10.74
C LEU A 255 14.67 -15.37 10.84
N ALA A 256 15.25 -15.86 9.72
CA ALA A 256 16.65 -16.26 9.68
C ALA A 256 17.61 -15.06 9.89
N ASN A 257 17.21 -13.85 9.51
CA ASN A 257 18.02 -12.65 9.74
C ASN A 257 18.02 -12.26 11.22
N SER A 258 16.88 -12.36 11.91
CA SER A 258 16.83 -12.15 13.37
C SER A 258 17.74 -13.13 14.12
N GLU A 259 17.76 -14.37 13.67
CA GLU A 259 18.63 -15.41 14.27
C GLU A 259 20.12 -15.12 14.02
N LYS A 260 20.51 -14.69 12.81
CA LYS A 260 21.87 -14.22 12.51
C LYS A 260 22.29 -13.06 13.40
N GLN A 261 21.40 -12.09 13.57
CA GLN A 261 21.68 -10.90 14.39
C GLN A 261 21.86 -11.23 15.87
N LYS A 262 21.14 -12.23 16.41
CA LYS A 262 21.36 -12.70 17.79
C LYS A 262 22.79 -13.15 18.07
N TYR A 263 23.47 -13.81 17.10
CA TYR A 263 24.88 -14.13 17.25
C TYR A 263 25.77 -12.89 17.39
N LEU A 264 25.44 -11.81 16.65
CA LEU A 264 26.18 -10.55 16.78
C LEU A 264 25.94 -9.90 18.16
N TYR A 265 24.68 -9.87 18.62
CA TYR A 265 24.34 -9.38 19.97
C TYR A 265 25.10 -10.16 21.04
N ASP A 266 25.12 -11.49 20.96
CA ASP A 266 25.83 -12.38 21.89
C ASP A 266 27.34 -12.11 21.91
N HIS A 267 27.99 -12.04 20.73
CA HIS A 267 29.40 -11.74 20.60
C HIS A 267 29.80 -10.38 21.18
N MET A 268 28.93 -9.41 21.06
CA MET A 268 29.18 -8.05 21.54
C MET A 268 28.75 -7.85 23.01
N GLY A 269 27.98 -8.78 23.57
CA GLY A 269 27.42 -8.66 24.92
C GLY A 269 26.29 -7.63 25.00
N TRP A 270 25.51 -7.50 23.93
CA TRP A 270 24.38 -6.56 23.86
C TRP A 270 23.06 -7.23 24.19
N ASP A 271 22.13 -6.44 24.74
CA ASP A 271 20.75 -6.91 24.92
C ASP A 271 20.06 -7.06 23.56
N VAL A 272 19.33 -8.16 23.40
CA VAL A 272 18.58 -8.47 22.19
C VAL A 272 17.22 -7.78 22.24
N PRO A 273 16.84 -6.97 21.23
CA PRO A 273 15.51 -6.37 21.19
C PRO A 273 14.43 -7.43 20.98
N GLU A 274 13.18 -7.12 21.33
CA GLU A 274 12.03 -7.99 21.05
C GLU A 274 11.75 -8.05 19.55
N PHE A 275 12.01 -9.21 18.93
CA PHE A 275 11.74 -9.42 17.50
C PHE A 275 10.30 -9.87 17.28
N ILE A 276 9.53 -9.04 16.59
CA ILE A 276 8.13 -9.31 16.25
C ILE A 276 8.01 -9.51 14.74
N HIS A 277 7.51 -10.68 14.32
CA HIS A 277 7.39 -11.02 12.91
C HIS A 277 5.94 -11.04 12.44
N TYR A 278 5.69 -10.50 11.24
CA TYR A 278 4.37 -10.48 10.62
C TYR A 278 4.37 -11.14 9.24
N GLY A 279 3.22 -11.69 8.84
CA GLY A 279 3.00 -12.28 7.52
C GLY A 279 2.93 -11.23 6.42
N ARG A 280 3.16 -11.66 5.18
CA ARG A 280 3.11 -10.79 4.01
C ARG A 280 1.69 -10.29 3.76
N LEU A 281 1.60 -9.08 3.24
CA LEU A 281 0.39 -8.53 2.69
C LEU A 281 0.33 -8.86 1.20
N LYS A 282 -0.77 -9.49 0.78
CA LYS A 282 -1.08 -9.76 -0.62
C LYS A 282 -2.27 -8.92 -1.03
N MET A 283 -2.22 -8.37 -2.21
CA MET A 283 -3.32 -7.63 -2.81
C MET A 283 -3.74 -8.33 -4.10
N GLU A 284 -5.05 -8.47 -4.32
CA GLU A 284 -5.58 -9.04 -5.55
C GLU A 284 -5.25 -8.12 -6.73
N ASP A 285 -4.83 -8.71 -7.83
CA ASP A 285 -4.58 -8.06 -9.13
C ASP A 285 -3.46 -7.02 -9.18
N ILE A 286 -2.72 -6.79 -8.09
CA ILE A 286 -1.57 -5.87 -8.07
C ILE A 286 -0.31 -6.54 -7.51
N ALA A 287 0.77 -6.44 -8.28
CA ALA A 287 2.09 -6.81 -7.80
C ALA A 287 2.67 -5.70 -6.91
N LEU A 288 2.73 -5.95 -5.60
CA LEU A 288 3.41 -5.06 -4.64
C LEU A 288 4.93 -5.26 -4.74
N SER A 289 5.53 -4.74 -5.80
CA SER A 289 6.97 -4.87 -6.09
C SER A 289 7.49 -3.61 -6.76
N THR A 290 8.35 -2.88 -6.05
CA THR A 290 9.00 -1.67 -6.55
C THR A 290 9.81 -1.94 -7.82
N SER A 291 10.55 -3.06 -7.90
CA SER A 291 11.34 -3.41 -9.08
C SER A 291 10.48 -3.64 -10.32
N LYS A 292 9.33 -4.33 -10.18
CA LYS A 292 8.40 -4.53 -11.31
C LYS A 292 7.71 -3.23 -11.73
N ALA A 293 7.40 -2.36 -10.77
CA ALA A 293 6.86 -1.05 -11.07
C ALA A 293 7.86 -0.19 -11.84
N LEU A 294 9.13 -0.16 -11.41
CA LEU A 294 10.20 0.56 -12.08
C LEU A 294 10.42 0.02 -13.52
N GLU A 295 10.44 -1.29 -13.71
CA GLU A 295 10.52 -1.92 -15.03
C GLU A 295 9.34 -1.48 -15.92
N GLY A 296 8.12 -1.48 -15.37
CA GLY A 296 6.93 -1.03 -16.09
C GLY A 296 6.97 0.46 -16.45
N ILE A 297 7.49 1.31 -15.58
CA ILE A 297 7.70 2.74 -15.86
C ILE A 297 8.76 2.92 -16.95
N SER A 298 9.91 2.25 -16.82
CA SER A 298 11.01 2.34 -17.79
C SER A 298 10.62 1.82 -19.18
N SER A 299 9.72 0.85 -19.26
CA SER A 299 9.19 0.32 -20.54
C SER A 299 8.02 1.13 -21.12
N GLY A 300 7.56 2.19 -20.43
CA GLY A 300 6.40 2.99 -20.85
C GLY A 300 5.04 2.33 -20.61
N LYS A 301 4.99 1.20 -19.89
CA LYS A 301 3.74 0.55 -19.50
C LYS A 301 2.96 1.37 -18.48
N TYR A 302 3.64 2.02 -17.57
CA TYR A 302 3.09 2.92 -16.56
C TYR A 302 3.60 4.34 -16.77
N SER A 303 2.76 5.34 -16.53
CA SER A 303 3.09 6.76 -16.70
C SER A 303 4.07 7.31 -15.64
N GLY A 304 4.13 6.68 -14.47
CA GLY A 304 4.98 7.07 -13.36
C GLY A 304 4.63 6.27 -12.10
N TRP A 305 5.24 6.66 -10.98
CA TRP A 305 4.98 6.02 -9.69
C TRP A 305 3.56 6.24 -9.13
N ASP A 306 2.85 7.18 -9.70
CA ASP A 306 1.48 7.57 -9.38
C ASP A 306 0.44 7.10 -10.42
N ASP A 307 0.85 6.21 -11.33
CA ASP A 307 -0.04 5.55 -12.28
C ASP A 307 -1.18 4.82 -11.53
N PRO A 308 -2.47 5.04 -11.89
CA PRO A 308 -3.61 4.52 -11.14
C PRO A 308 -3.66 2.99 -11.03
N ARG A 309 -2.91 2.27 -11.86
CA ARG A 309 -2.80 0.81 -11.85
C ARG A 309 -1.80 0.27 -10.84
N LEU A 310 -1.02 1.15 -10.19
CA LEU A 310 -0.01 0.76 -9.21
C LEU A 310 -0.57 0.74 -7.78
N GLY A 311 0.05 -0.07 -6.92
CA GLY A 311 -0.25 -0.12 -5.48
C GLY A 311 0.68 0.76 -4.63
N THR A 312 1.35 1.75 -5.22
CA THR A 312 2.14 2.76 -4.49
C THR A 312 1.21 3.68 -3.70
N LEU A 313 1.70 4.23 -2.60
CA LEU A 313 0.90 5.18 -1.82
C LEU A 313 0.58 6.44 -2.64
N LYS A 314 1.49 6.85 -3.54
CA LYS A 314 1.25 7.97 -4.46
C LYS A 314 0.09 7.70 -5.43
N ALA A 315 0.04 6.52 -6.04
CA ALA A 315 -1.07 6.14 -6.93
C ALA A 315 -2.40 6.07 -6.18
N ILE A 316 -2.39 5.51 -4.97
CA ILE A 316 -3.56 5.41 -4.09
C ILE A 316 -4.06 6.81 -3.70
N ALA A 317 -3.15 7.71 -3.28
CA ALA A 317 -3.46 9.09 -2.93
C ALA A 317 -4.01 9.88 -4.12
N ARG A 318 -3.41 9.73 -5.30
CA ARG A 318 -3.84 10.41 -6.54
C ARG A 318 -5.28 10.05 -6.91
N ARG A 319 -5.67 8.80 -6.69
CA ARG A 319 -7.04 8.32 -6.90
C ARG A 319 -8.05 8.85 -5.88
N GLY A 320 -7.62 9.51 -4.79
CA GLY A 320 -8.51 10.04 -3.75
C GLY A 320 -8.85 9.03 -2.65
N ILE A 321 -8.11 7.92 -2.55
CA ILE A 321 -8.18 7.04 -1.38
C ILE A 321 -7.57 7.79 -0.19
N GLN A 322 -8.29 7.89 0.91
CA GLN A 322 -7.88 8.66 2.08
C GLN A 322 -6.79 7.92 2.88
N PRO A 323 -5.81 8.63 3.45
CA PRO A 323 -4.74 8.00 4.24
C PRO A 323 -5.29 7.21 5.43
N GLN A 324 -6.35 7.70 6.09
CA GLN A 324 -7.02 7.00 7.18
C GLN A 324 -7.59 5.65 6.77
N THR A 325 -8.00 5.50 5.50
CA THR A 325 -8.45 4.21 4.95
C THR A 325 -7.35 3.17 5.05
N ILE A 326 -6.13 3.53 4.60
CA ILE A 326 -4.97 2.64 4.65
C ILE A 326 -4.53 2.40 6.10
N TYR A 327 -4.48 3.48 6.90
CA TYR A 327 -4.09 3.40 8.30
C TYR A 327 -5.01 2.46 9.10
N ASN A 328 -6.32 2.66 9.00
CA ASN A 328 -7.33 1.84 9.69
C ASN A 328 -7.31 0.40 9.20
N LEU A 329 -7.19 0.18 7.89
CA LEU A 329 -7.09 -1.15 7.31
C LEU A 329 -5.91 -1.94 7.87
N ILE A 330 -4.72 -1.33 7.93
CA ILE A 330 -3.52 -1.98 8.45
C ILE A 330 -3.63 -2.24 9.96
N THR A 331 -4.18 -1.28 10.71
CA THR A 331 -4.43 -1.44 12.15
C THR A 331 -5.41 -2.58 12.43
N GLU A 332 -6.48 -2.69 11.65
CA GLU A 332 -7.45 -3.79 11.77
C GLU A 332 -6.82 -5.17 11.49
N ILE A 333 -5.97 -5.27 10.48
CA ILE A 333 -5.25 -6.50 10.16
C ILE A 333 -4.35 -6.93 11.34
N GLY A 334 -3.81 -5.99 12.07
CA GLY A 334 -2.92 -6.22 13.22
C GLY A 334 -1.61 -6.93 12.85
N VAL A 335 -0.80 -7.29 13.82
CA VAL A 335 0.49 -7.97 13.62
C VAL A 335 0.33 -9.47 13.83
N LYS A 336 0.28 -10.24 12.74
CA LYS A 336 0.08 -11.70 12.74
C LYS A 336 1.10 -12.37 11.84
N MET A 337 1.60 -13.55 12.23
CA MET A 337 2.54 -14.36 11.43
C MET A 337 1.94 -14.90 10.12
N SER A 338 0.61 -15.04 10.06
CA SER A 338 -0.08 -15.49 8.85
C SER A 338 -0.10 -14.40 7.77
N ASP A 339 -0.01 -14.80 6.52
CA ASP A 339 -0.22 -13.89 5.39
C ASP A 339 -1.66 -13.38 5.40
N SER A 340 -1.83 -12.12 5.02
CA SER A 340 -3.14 -11.47 4.88
C SER A 340 -3.36 -11.08 3.42
N ALA A 341 -4.55 -11.34 2.91
CA ALA A 341 -4.98 -10.88 1.60
C ALA A 341 -5.97 -9.72 1.76
N ILE A 342 -5.81 -8.68 0.95
CA ILE A 342 -6.70 -7.53 0.88
C ILE A 342 -7.28 -7.48 -0.53
N SER A 343 -8.58 -7.17 -0.63
CA SER A 343 -9.24 -6.84 -1.88
C SER A 343 -9.47 -5.33 -2.00
N TRP A 344 -9.51 -4.84 -3.21
CA TRP A 344 -9.94 -3.47 -3.50
C TRP A 344 -11.34 -3.18 -2.94
N LYS A 345 -12.24 -4.14 -3.00
CA LYS A 345 -13.59 -4.02 -2.43
C LYS A 345 -13.57 -3.60 -0.95
N LYS A 346 -12.64 -4.16 -0.14
CA LYS A 346 -12.51 -3.78 1.28
C LYS A 346 -11.98 -2.36 1.42
N ILE A 347 -10.96 -1.98 0.63
CA ILE A 347 -10.42 -0.61 0.63
C ILE A 347 -11.52 0.39 0.24
N TYR A 348 -12.26 0.11 -0.82
CA TYR A 348 -13.34 0.97 -1.30
C TYR A 348 -14.47 1.12 -0.27
N GLY A 349 -14.85 0.02 0.40
CA GLY A 349 -15.85 0.07 1.46
C GLY A 349 -15.42 0.94 2.64
N LEU A 350 -14.16 0.83 3.07
CA LEU A 350 -13.60 1.68 4.13
C LEU A 350 -13.48 3.14 3.67
N ASN A 351 -13.01 3.38 2.44
CA ASN A 351 -12.85 4.74 1.91
C ASN A 351 -14.19 5.46 1.75
N ARG A 352 -15.24 4.74 1.34
CA ARG A 352 -16.59 5.29 1.25
C ARG A 352 -17.05 5.88 2.58
N ASN A 353 -16.76 5.23 3.71
CA ASN A 353 -17.15 5.75 5.03
C ASN A 353 -16.53 7.12 5.34
N PHE A 354 -15.38 7.44 4.75
CA PHE A 354 -14.74 8.75 4.87
C PHE A 354 -15.26 9.75 3.83
N LEU A 355 -15.53 9.28 2.61
CA LEU A 355 -15.90 10.18 1.51
C LEU A 355 -17.39 10.53 1.49
N GLU A 356 -18.27 9.57 1.80
CA GLU A 356 -19.72 9.77 1.75
C GLU A 356 -20.19 11.02 2.52
N PRO A 357 -19.69 11.31 3.74
CA PRO A 357 -20.11 12.50 4.48
C PRO A 357 -19.60 13.82 3.93
N ILE A 358 -18.52 13.80 3.13
CA ILE A 358 -17.79 15.03 2.75
C ILE A 358 -17.83 15.35 1.25
N ALA A 359 -18.09 14.36 0.39
CA ALA A 359 -18.03 14.56 -1.06
C ALA A 359 -19.32 15.19 -1.59
N ASN A 360 -19.20 16.34 -2.23
CA ASN A 360 -20.32 16.92 -2.97
C ASN A 360 -20.65 16.08 -4.21
N ARG A 361 -21.91 16.06 -4.60
CA ARG A 361 -22.42 15.29 -5.72
C ARG A 361 -22.66 16.19 -6.92
N TYR A 362 -22.21 15.72 -8.10
CA TYR A 362 -22.35 16.46 -9.35
C TYR A 362 -22.79 15.54 -10.49
N PHE A 363 -23.38 16.13 -11.51
CA PHE A 363 -23.67 15.44 -12.74
C PHE A 363 -22.46 15.44 -13.68
N PHE A 364 -22.30 14.32 -14.35
CA PHE A 364 -21.33 14.13 -15.43
C PHE A 364 -22.01 13.37 -16.57
N VAL A 365 -21.89 13.92 -17.75
CA VAL A 365 -22.47 13.38 -18.99
C VAL A 365 -21.33 12.94 -19.90
N GLU A 366 -21.20 11.61 -20.05
CA GLU A 366 -20.19 10.99 -20.92
C GLU A 366 -20.68 11.01 -22.36
N ASN A 367 -19.79 11.33 -23.33
CA ASN A 367 -20.14 11.46 -24.76
C ASN A 367 -21.38 12.33 -24.98
N PRO A 368 -21.33 13.62 -24.62
CA PRO A 368 -22.50 14.51 -24.57
C PRO A 368 -23.14 14.74 -25.93
N VAL A 369 -24.46 14.68 -25.97
CA VAL A 369 -25.30 15.07 -27.13
C VAL A 369 -26.15 16.24 -26.69
N GLU A 370 -26.07 17.36 -27.41
CA GLU A 370 -26.95 18.50 -27.20
C GLU A 370 -28.36 18.16 -27.69
N ILE A 371 -29.35 18.42 -26.83
CA ILE A 371 -30.77 18.22 -27.13
C ILE A 371 -31.54 19.53 -26.99
N THR A 372 -32.59 19.65 -27.78
CA THR A 372 -33.60 20.70 -27.66
C THR A 372 -34.94 20.04 -27.35
N VAL A 373 -35.64 20.54 -26.34
CA VAL A 373 -36.96 20.04 -25.92
C VAL A 373 -38.04 20.84 -26.62
N ASP A 374 -38.60 20.27 -27.69
CA ASP A 374 -39.68 20.89 -28.46
C ASP A 374 -40.95 21.05 -27.64
N GLY A 375 -41.56 22.23 -27.69
CA GLY A 375 -42.79 22.53 -26.92
C GLY A 375 -42.56 22.90 -25.48
N TYR A 376 -41.33 23.14 -25.04
CA TYR A 376 -41.03 23.73 -23.75
C TYR A 376 -41.18 25.27 -23.83
N GLU A 377 -42.12 25.85 -23.08
CA GLU A 377 -42.50 27.27 -23.16
C GLU A 377 -42.25 28.05 -21.86
N ASP A 378 -41.83 27.40 -20.76
CA ASP A 378 -41.65 28.02 -19.46
C ASP A 378 -40.48 29.01 -19.36
N GLY A 379 -39.65 29.14 -20.44
CA GLY A 379 -38.47 30.00 -20.46
C GLY A 379 -37.31 29.43 -19.67
N ALA A 380 -36.37 30.31 -19.31
CA ALA A 380 -35.21 29.89 -18.50
C ALA A 380 -35.62 29.76 -17.02
N VAL A 381 -35.30 28.62 -16.41
CA VAL A 381 -35.52 28.33 -14.98
C VAL A 381 -34.23 27.87 -14.33
N ASP A 382 -34.02 28.28 -13.10
CA ASP A 382 -32.90 27.82 -12.28
C ASP A 382 -33.35 26.64 -11.43
N ILE A 383 -32.76 25.48 -11.68
CA ILE A 383 -33.05 24.26 -10.94
C ILE A 383 -32.05 24.14 -9.80
N GLU A 384 -32.54 24.30 -8.60
CA GLU A 384 -31.74 24.22 -7.39
C GLU A 384 -31.63 22.75 -6.94
N ARG A 385 -30.38 22.29 -6.71
CA ARG A 385 -30.10 20.94 -6.21
C ARG A 385 -29.14 20.99 -5.02
N PRO A 386 -29.39 20.17 -3.98
CA PRO A 386 -28.45 20.09 -2.87
C PRO A 386 -27.10 19.52 -3.35
N LEU A 387 -26.02 20.04 -2.81
CA LEU A 387 -24.67 19.49 -3.02
C LEU A 387 -24.52 18.09 -2.41
N HIS A 388 -25.33 17.79 -1.38
CA HIS A 388 -25.39 16.46 -0.76
C HIS A 388 -26.81 16.19 -0.25
N ALA A 389 -27.36 15.01 -0.58
CA ALA A 389 -28.76 14.71 -0.24
C ALA A 389 -29.05 14.60 1.26
N ASP A 390 -28.05 14.16 2.05
CA ASP A 390 -28.17 13.92 3.49
C ASP A 390 -27.53 15.02 4.35
N HIS A 391 -26.97 16.08 3.73
CA HIS A 391 -26.25 17.18 4.38
C HIS A 391 -26.67 18.53 3.79
N GLU A 392 -27.82 19.05 4.21
CA GLU A 392 -28.39 20.33 3.75
C GLU A 392 -27.49 21.53 4.08
N ASP A 393 -26.69 21.43 5.15
CA ASP A 393 -25.73 22.44 5.57
C ASP A 393 -24.60 22.71 4.55
N ARG A 394 -24.44 21.83 3.58
CA ARG A 394 -23.45 22.00 2.49
C ARG A 394 -23.90 22.96 1.38
N GLY A 395 -25.17 23.36 1.41
CA GLY A 395 -25.77 24.26 0.42
C GLY A 395 -26.19 23.56 -0.88
N ASN A 396 -26.54 24.41 -1.84
CA ASN A 396 -27.11 23.99 -3.11
C ASN A 396 -26.24 24.43 -4.28
N ARG A 397 -26.47 23.83 -5.43
CA ARG A 397 -25.97 24.24 -6.73
C ARG A 397 -27.12 24.53 -7.69
N ILE A 398 -26.88 25.37 -8.65
CA ILE A 398 -27.89 25.81 -9.62
C ILE A 398 -27.56 25.20 -10.99
N LEU A 399 -28.58 24.65 -11.62
CA LEU A 399 -28.53 24.11 -12.98
C LEU A 399 -29.52 24.93 -13.84
N PRO A 400 -29.07 25.90 -14.65
CA PRO A 400 -29.95 26.66 -15.52
C PRO A 400 -30.50 25.75 -16.64
N PHE A 401 -31.81 25.79 -16.84
CA PHE A 401 -32.48 25.06 -17.92
C PHE A 401 -33.39 25.98 -18.72
N ALA A 402 -33.17 26.02 -20.02
CA ALA A 402 -33.94 26.85 -20.98
C ALA A 402 -34.45 26.04 -22.18
N GLY A 403 -34.91 24.79 -21.91
CA GLY A 403 -35.36 23.89 -22.96
C GLY A 403 -34.23 23.22 -23.76
N LYS A 404 -32.97 23.38 -23.33
CA LYS A 404 -31.80 22.71 -23.94
C LYS A 404 -30.92 22.10 -22.84
N ALA A 405 -30.32 20.97 -23.14
CA ALA A 405 -29.42 20.28 -22.25
C ALA A 405 -28.42 19.38 -23.01
N TYR A 406 -27.34 18.98 -22.35
CA TYR A 406 -26.51 17.87 -22.78
C TYR A 406 -26.94 16.59 -22.07
N LEU A 407 -27.16 15.52 -22.84
CA LEU A 407 -27.42 14.17 -22.33
C LEU A 407 -26.28 13.24 -22.73
N ALA A 408 -26.08 12.18 -21.93
CA ALA A 408 -25.20 11.10 -22.37
C ALA A 408 -25.81 10.41 -23.61
N SER A 409 -25.02 10.13 -24.61
CA SER A 409 -25.48 9.47 -25.85
C SER A 409 -26.19 8.13 -25.57
N GLU A 410 -25.78 7.41 -24.53
CA GLU A 410 -26.42 6.16 -24.10
C GLU A 410 -27.81 6.33 -23.47
N ASP A 411 -28.14 7.53 -23.00
CA ASP A 411 -29.43 7.87 -22.38
C ASP A 411 -30.45 8.39 -23.38
N VAL A 412 -30.04 8.80 -24.59
CA VAL A 412 -30.94 9.21 -25.67
C VAL A 412 -31.51 7.95 -26.33
N LYS A 413 -32.65 7.48 -25.78
CA LYS A 413 -33.34 6.26 -26.24
C LYS A 413 -34.84 6.53 -26.26
N ASP A 414 -35.53 5.94 -27.24
CA ASP A 414 -36.97 6.08 -27.40
C ASP A 414 -37.73 5.75 -26.12
N GLY A 415 -38.70 6.58 -25.81
CA GLY A 415 -39.56 6.46 -24.65
C GLY A 415 -39.53 7.68 -23.72
N ILE A 416 -40.28 7.58 -22.62
CA ILE A 416 -40.41 8.69 -21.69
C ILE A 416 -39.23 8.71 -20.71
N SER A 417 -38.57 9.85 -20.66
CA SER A 417 -37.45 10.10 -19.74
C SER A 417 -37.73 11.35 -18.91
N ARG A 418 -37.16 11.35 -17.68
CA ARG A 418 -37.15 12.53 -16.82
C ARG A 418 -35.72 13.07 -16.74
N LEU A 419 -35.51 14.28 -17.25
CA LEU A 419 -34.33 15.04 -16.90
C LEU A 419 -34.42 15.36 -15.41
N MET A 420 -33.50 14.81 -14.64
CA MET A 420 -33.59 14.80 -13.16
C MET A 420 -33.84 16.20 -12.62
N ASP A 421 -34.94 16.35 -11.84
CA ASP A 421 -35.44 17.57 -11.23
C ASP A 421 -35.85 18.70 -12.21
N ALA A 422 -35.71 18.50 -13.52
CA ALA A 422 -36.17 19.40 -14.55
C ALA A 422 -37.54 18.99 -15.12
N VAL A 423 -37.59 18.39 -16.27
CA VAL A 423 -38.80 18.10 -17.03
C VAL A 423 -38.86 16.62 -17.47
N ASN A 424 -40.07 16.18 -17.76
CA ASN A 424 -40.30 14.91 -18.42
C ASN A 424 -40.38 15.13 -19.93
N VAL A 425 -39.73 14.27 -20.68
CA VAL A 425 -39.63 14.36 -22.14
C VAL A 425 -40.00 13.03 -22.78
N ASP A 426 -40.55 13.09 -23.98
CA ASP A 426 -40.76 11.94 -24.86
C ASP A 426 -39.69 11.96 -25.95
N ILE A 427 -38.90 10.89 -26.03
CA ILE A 427 -37.80 10.72 -26.98
C ILE A 427 -38.27 9.77 -28.09
N ASP A 428 -38.26 10.22 -29.35
CA ASP A 428 -38.57 9.45 -30.53
C ASP A 428 -37.48 9.74 -31.60
N GLY A 429 -36.45 8.90 -31.62
CA GLY A 429 -35.24 9.12 -32.40
C GLY A 429 -34.54 10.42 -32.02
N ASP A 430 -34.38 11.34 -32.98
CA ASP A 430 -33.74 12.65 -32.75
C ASP A 430 -34.72 13.71 -32.23
N LYS A 431 -36.03 13.39 -32.14
CA LYS A 431 -37.05 14.32 -31.67
C LYS A 431 -37.31 14.15 -30.20
N ILE A 432 -37.13 15.23 -29.44
CA ILE A 432 -37.37 15.26 -28.00
C ILE A 432 -38.44 16.29 -27.71
N THR A 433 -39.59 15.82 -27.21
CA THR A 433 -40.77 16.64 -26.99
C THR A 433 -41.08 16.78 -25.52
N TYR A 434 -41.41 17.98 -25.06
CA TYR A 434 -41.86 18.24 -23.72
C TYR A 434 -43.13 17.44 -23.42
N ASN A 435 -43.14 16.76 -22.26
CA ASN A 435 -44.30 15.99 -21.80
C ASN A 435 -44.95 16.65 -20.58
N SER A 436 -44.18 16.91 -19.52
CA SER A 436 -44.70 17.44 -18.26
C SER A 436 -43.54 17.84 -17.33
N THR A 437 -43.84 18.44 -16.17
CA THR A 437 -42.80 18.90 -15.22
C THR A 437 -42.79 18.08 -13.91
N SER A 438 -43.94 17.53 -13.46
CA SER A 438 -43.99 16.96 -12.12
C SER A 438 -43.35 15.57 -12.01
N PHE A 439 -42.82 15.28 -10.82
CA PHE A 439 -42.26 13.97 -10.52
C PHE A 439 -43.33 12.87 -10.43
N GLU A 440 -44.55 13.22 -9.96
CA GLU A 440 -45.66 12.28 -9.91
C GLU A 440 -46.03 11.79 -11.30
N GLN A 441 -46.08 12.69 -12.30
CA GLN A 441 -46.35 12.33 -13.69
C GLN A 441 -45.21 11.43 -14.25
N ALA A 442 -43.97 11.74 -13.94
CA ALA A 442 -42.83 10.87 -14.33
C ALA A 442 -42.98 9.45 -13.74
N ARG A 443 -43.37 9.34 -12.48
CA ARG A 443 -43.60 8.06 -11.81
C ARG A 443 -44.75 7.28 -12.44
N ASP A 444 -45.86 7.94 -12.72
CA ASP A 444 -47.06 7.31 -13.31
C ASP A 444 -46.78 6.85 -14.75
N LEU A 445 -45.96 7.58 -15.49
CA LEU A 445 -45.51 7.25 -16.82
C LEU A 445 -44.32 6.25 -16.83
N LYS A 446 -43.79 5.91 -15.65
CA LYS A 446 -42.56 5.08 -15.50
C LYS A 446 -41.38 5.63 -16.26
N ALA A 447 -41.21 6.95 -16.28
CA ALA A 447 -40.13 7.63 -16.97
C ALA A 447 -38.78 7.20 -16.43
N LYS A 448 -37.82 6.99 -17.33
CA LYS A 448 -36.41 6.74 -16.93
C LYS A 448 -35.80 8.04 -16.45
N ILE A 449 -35.30 8.08 -15.20
CA ILE A 449 -34.57 9.24 -14.69
C ILE A 449 -33.16 9.26 -15.27
N ILE A 450 -32.81 10.36 -15.91
CA ILE A 450 -31.51 10.57 -16.56
C ILE A 450 -30.84 11.85 -16.07
N GLN A 451 -29.52 11.86 -16.07
CA GLN A 451 -28.73 13.05 -15.76
C GLN A 451 -28.60 13.94 -16.99
N TRP A 452 -28.37 15.20 -16.76
CA TRP A 452 -28.18 16.19 -17.80
C TRP A 452 -27.25 17.30 -17.31
N VAL A 453 -26.65 18.03 -18.25
CA VAL A 453 -25.79 19.18 -17.95
C VAL A 453 -26.28 20.39 -18.75
N PRO A 454 -26.34 21.61 -18.15
CA PRO A 454 -26.75 22.82 -18.84
C PRO A 454 -25.88 23.12 -20.05
N VAL A 455 -26.51 23.65 -21.13
CA VAL A 455 -25.77 24.10 -22.31
C VAL A 455 -24.97 25.38 -22.02
N GLU A 456 -25.52 26.27 -21.19
CA GLU A 456 -24.94 27.58 -20.93
C GLU A 456 -23.88 27.58 -19.83
N ASP A 457 -23.96 26.62 -18.90
CA ASP A 457 -23.03 26.52 -17.75
C ASP A 457 -22.55 25.11 -17.55
N ASN A 458 -21.44 24.79 -18.19
CA ASN A 458 -20.77 23.50 -18.12
C ASN A 458 -19.24 23.65 -18.17
N VAL A 459 -18.55 22.54 -17.97
CA VAL A 459 -17.08 22.44 -18.08
C VAL A 459 -16.68 21.08 -18.63
N ASN A 460 -15.63 21.03 -19.43
CA ASN A 460 -15.06 19.77 -19.88
C ASN A 460 -14.47 18.98 -18.70
N VAL A 461 -14.77 17.71 -18.65
CA VAL A 461 -14.31 16.79 -17.61
C VAL A 461 -13.71 15.54 -18.23
N SER A 462 -12.50 15.20 -17.76
CA SER A 462 -11.87 13.91 -18.03
C SER A 462 -11.71 13.14 -16.70
N ILE A 463 -12.10 11.87 -16.68
CA ILE A 463 -11.96 11.00 -15.52
C ILE A 463 -11.05 9.83 -15.90
N VAL A 464 -9.82 9.83 -15.35
CA VAL A 464 -8.87 8.72 -15.53
C VAL A 464 -9.28 7.60 -14.58
N MET A 465 -9.61 6.44 -15.16
CA MET A 465 -10.09 5.26 -14.43
C MET A 465 -8.92 4.49 -13.79
N ASP A 466 -9.26 3.50 -12.97
CA ASP A 466 -8.28 2.66 -12.27
C ASP A 466 -7.50 1.69 -13.19
N ASP A 467 -7.98 1.47 -14.40
CA ASP A 467 -7.27 0.75 -15.47
C ASP A 467 -6.46 1.67 -16.41
N ALA A 468 -6.42 2.98 -16.10
CA ALA A 468 -5.84 4.07 -16.89
C ALA A 468 -6.60 4.40 -18.19
N SER A 469 -7.79 3.86 -18.43
CA SER A 469 -8.68 4.39 -19.45
C SER A 469 -9.23 5.76 -19.03
N THR A 470 -9.72 6.56 -19.98
CA THR A 470 -10.26 7.89 -19.70
C THR A 470 -11.69 7.99 -20.19
N LYS A 471 -12.58 8.44 -19.32
CA LYS A 471 -13.94 8.88 -19.67
C LYS A 471 -13.92 10.39 -19.88
N THR A 472 -14.45 10.85 -20.99
CA THR A 472 -14.54 12.28 -21.32
C THR A 472 -15.98 12.72 -21.47
N GLY A 473 -16.27 13.95 -21.08
CA GLY A 473 -17.62 14.49 -21.18
C GLY A 473 -17.74 15.89 -20.61
N LEU A 474 -18.96 16.26 -20.24
CA LEU A 474 -19.28 17.55 -19.63
C LEU A 474 -19.75 17.37 -18.20
N GLY A 475 -19.32 18.24 -17.33
CA GLY A 475 -19.80 18.39 -15.98
C GLY A 475 -20.51 19.71 -15.74
N GLU A 476 -21.24 19.84 -14.63
CA GLU A 476 -21.93 21.06 -14.23
C GLU A 476 -20.96 22.23 -14.03
N GLY A 477 -21.43 23.46 -14.26
CA GLY A 477 -20.64 24.66 -14.08
C GLY A 477 -20.08 24.86 -12.68
N ALA A 478 -20.80 24.41 -11.65
CA ALA A 478 -20.37 24.45 -10.26
C ALA A 478 -19.07 23.68 -9.96
N LEU A 479 -18.64 22.78 -10.85
CA LEU A 479 -17.34 22.13 -10.76
C LEU A 479 -16.14 23.08 -10.93
N LYS A 480 -16.36 24.26 -11.54
CA LYS A 480 -15.32 25.28 -11.73
C LYS A 480 -14.79 25.87 -10.41
N ASP A 481 -15.56 25.77 -9.34
CA ASP A 481 -15.19 26.26 -8.01
C ASP A 481 -14.28 25.31 -7.22
N LEU A 482 -14.07 24.09 -7.74
CA LEU A 482 -13.24 23.07 -7.10
C LEU A 482 -11.75 23.42 -7.16
N LYS A 483 -11.01 22.89 -6.19
CA LYS A 483 -9.56 22.99 -6.09
C LYS A 483 -8.92 21.63 -6.32
N VAL A 484 -7.70 21.64 -6.86
CA VAL A 484 -6.89 20.43 -6.97
C VAL A 484 -6.79 19.76 -5.59
N GLY A 485 -7.14 18.48 -5.54
CA GLY A 485 -7.20 17.69 -4.32
C GLY A 485 -8.62 17.42 -3.82
N ASP A 486 -9.61 18.21 -4.23
CA ASP A 486 -11.00 17.97 -3.83
C ASP A 486 -11.50 16.63 -4.37
N VAL A 487 -12.26 15.93 -3.53
CA VAL A 487 -12.93 14.67 -3.90
C VAL A 487 -14.42 14.91 -4.02
N VAL A 488 -14.99 14.51 -5.15
CA VAL A 488 -16.42 14.64 -5.44
C VAL A 488 -17.02 13.27 -5.76
N GLN A 489 -18.34 13.19 -5.75
CA GLN A 489 -19.06 12.05 -6.28
C GLN A 489 -19.76 12.44 -7.59
N PHE A 490 -19.31 11.90 -8.70
CA PHE A 490 -20.10 11.90 -9.92
C PHE A 490 -21.19 10.84 -9.78
N GLU A 491 -22.45 11.28 -9.70
CA GLU A 491 -23.58 10.36 -9.61
C GLU A 491 -23.51 9.38 -10.80
N ARG A 492 -23.76 8.11 -10.65
CA ARG A 492 -23.59 7.02 -11.64
C ARG A 492 -22.15 6.56 -11.92
N VAL A 493 -21.12 7.42 -11.79
CA VAL A 493 -19.72 7.03 -12.00
C VAL A 493 -19.11 6.57 -10.67
N GLY A 494 -19.10 7.42 -9.65
CA GLY A 494 -18.52 7.18 -8.33
C GLY A 494 -17.68 8.35 -7.84
N PHE A 495 -16.87 8.09 -6.81
CA PHE A 495 -15.97 9.09 -6.25
C PHE A 495 -14.77 9.31 -7.17
N ALA A 496 -14.37 10.57 -7.30
CA ALA A 496 -13.19 10.97 -8.09
C ALA A 496 -12.52 12.18 -7.44
N ARG A 497 -11.19 12.25 -7.53
CA ARG A 497 -10.39 13.35 -7.01
C ARG A 497 -9.95 14.25 -8.16
N LEU A 498 -10.13 15.56 -8.02
CA LEU A 498 -9.61 16.54 -8.95
C LEU A 498 -8.07 16.58 -8.85
N ASP A 499 -7.39 16.24 -9.94
CA ASP A 499 -5.94 16.15 -10.01
C ASP A 499 -5.30 17.36 -10.69
N GLU A 500 -5.92 17.84 -11.75
CA GLU A 500 -5.39 18.94 -12.56
C GLU A 500 -6.53 19.80 -13.13
N ILE A 501 -6.28 21.10 -13.19
CA ILE A 501 -7.12 22.09 -13.88
C ILE A 501 -6.34 22.58 -15.10
N LYS A 502 -6.78 22.23 -16.29
CA LYS A 502 -6.28 22.73 -17.56
C LYS A 502 -7.18 23.86 -18.05
N ASP A 503 -6.73 24.68 -18.98
CA ASP A 503 -7.38 25.93 -19.43
C ASP A 503 -8.92 25.89 -19.47
N ASN A 504 -9.52 24.82 -19.93
CA ASN A 504 -10.98 24.63 -19.96
C ASN A 504 -11.40 23.19 -19.69
N GLU A 505 -10.60 22.43 -18.95
CA GLU A 505 -10.83 21.03 -18.63
C GLU A 505 -10.43 20.72 -17.19
N LEU A 506 -11.27 19.97 -16.49
CA LEU A 506 -10.99 19.41 -15.18
C LEU A 506 -10.64 17.95 -15.31
N VAL A 507 -9.44 17.57 -14.85
CA VAL A 507 -8.96 16.19 -14.90
C VAL A 507 -9.10 15.55 -13.52
N PHE A 508 -9.91 14.51 -13.45
CA PHE A 508 -10.14 13.74 -12.25
C PHE A 508 -9.51 12.35 -12.33
N TYR A 509 -9.18 11.79 -11.18
CA TYR A 509 -8.81 10.38 -11.03
C TYR A 509 -9.88 9.63 -10.25
N TYR A 510 -10.35 8.54 -10.83
CA TYR A 510 -11.38 7.69 -10.25
C TYR A 510 -10.90 6.98 -8.98
N ALA A 511 -11.61 7.16 -7.89
CA ALA A 511 -11.34 6.44 -6.64
C ALA A 511 -12.02 5.07 -6.65
N HIS A 512 -13.36 5.07 -6.61
CA HIS A 512 -14.20 3.88 -6.62
C HIS A 512 -15.71 4.28 -6.75
N LYS A 513 -16.55 3.28 -6.97
CA LYS A 513 -18.01 3.43 -6.98
C LYS A 513 -18.61 3.45 -5.58
#